data_94f228ae40f112384e6a18521da6b40d
#
_entry.id   94f228ae40f112384e6a18521da6b40d
#
_cell.length_a   1.000
_cell.length_b   1.000
_cell.length_c   1.000
_cell.angle_alpha   90.00
_cell.angle_beta   90.00
_cell.angle_gamma   90.00
#
_symmetry.space_group_name_H-M   'P 1'
#
loop_
_entity.id
_entity.type
_entity.pdbx_description
1 polymer ?
#
loop_
_entity_poly.entity_id
_entity_poly.type
_entity_poly.pdbx_seq_one_letter_code
_entity_poly.pdbx_strand_id
1 'polypeptide(L)'
;MMSRANSRKRVLSGMRSTGKLHLGNYVGALDNWVRMQDQYECFFFIADWHALTTDYADTSKIKENSVEVLMDWLAAGLDPERCTMFIQSHVPQHAELHLLFSMITPLGWL
;
A
#
# COMPACT_ATOMS: atom_id res chain seq x y z
N MET A 1 -36.09 -6.38 2.21
CA MET A 1 -34.91 -6.74 3.02
C MET A 1 -33.73 -6.94 2.08
N MET A 2 -32.82 -6.01 2.06
CA MET A 2 -31.57 -6.20 1.31
C MET A 2 -30.79 -7.29 2.00
N SER A 3 -30.54 -8.39 1.30
CA SER A 3 -29.56 -9.40 1.67
C SER A 3 -28.26 -8.69 2.05
N ARG A 4 -27.74 -8.90 3.25
CA ARG A 4 -26.34 -8.60 3.55
C ARG A 4 -25.51 -9.47 2.62
N ALA A 5 -25.17 -8.92 1.44
CA ALA A 5 -24.13 -9.50 0.63
C ALA A 5 -22.97 -9.78 1.58
N ASN A 6 -22.47 -11.00 1.54
CA ASN A 6 -21.32 -11.45 2.31
C ASN A 6 -20.13 -10.53 1.96
N SER A 7 -20.03 -9.38 2.65
CA SER A 7 -19.02 -8.38 2.35
C SER A 7 -17.68 -9.01 2.74
N ARG A 8 -16.84 -9.27 1.75
CA ARG A 8 -15.47 -9.72 2.00
C ARG A 8 -14.82 -8.77 3.01
N LYS A 9 -14.05 -9.32 3.92
CA LYS A 9 -13.24 -8.50 4.83
C LYS A 9 -12.26 -7.66 4.03
N ARG A 10 -12.02 -6.42 4.47
CA ARG A 10 -11.10 -5.50 3.82
C ARG A 10 -9.69 -5.65 4.34
N VAL A 11 -8.74 -5.55 3.43
CA VAL A 11 -7.31 -5.53 3.74
C VAL A 11 -6.71 -4.28 3.12
N LEU A 12 -5.98 -3.52 3.93
CA LEU A 12 -5.19 -2.37 3.50
C LEU A 12 -3.73 -2.65 3.82
N SER A 13 -2.86 -2.55 2.82
CA SER A 13 -1.42 -2.68 2.99
C SER A 13 -0.67 -1.80 1.98
N GLY A 14 0.58 -1.49 2.26
CA GLY A 14 1.36 -0.62 1.39
C GLY A 14 2.84 -0.98 1.35
N MET A 15 3.51 -0.46 0.33
CA MET A 15 4.95 -0.63 0.13
C MET A 15 5.58 0.69 -0.27
N ARG A 16 6.75 1.01 0.30
CA ARG A 16 7.46 2.25 -0.03
C ARG A 16 8.05 2.20 -1.44
N SER A 17 8.05 3.34 -2.11
CA SER A 17 8.64 3.53 -3.44
C SER A 17 10.14 3.86 -3.36
N THR A 18 10.94 3.01 -2.74
CA THR A 18 12.37 3.24 -2.48
C THR A 18 13.29 2.52 -3.47
N GLY A 19 12.87 2.35 -4.72
CA GLY A 19 13.63 1.70 -5.77
C GLY A 19 13.05 0.35 -6.20
N LYS A 20 13.85 -0.41 -6.93
CA LYS A 20 13.42 -1.71 -7.46
C LYS A 20 13.14 -2.71 -6.35
N LEU A 21 12.08 -3.50 -6.53
CA LEU A 21 11.78 -4.60 -5.65
C LEU A 21 12.85 -5.69 -5.74
N HIS A 22 13.10 -6.34 -4.62
CA HIS A 22 13.99 -7.49 -4.56
C HIS A 22 13.24 -8.73 -4.05
N LEU A 23 13.90 -9.89 -4.07
CA LEU A 23 13.30 -11.16 -3.68
C LEU A 23 12.65 -11.12 -2.28
N GLY A 24 13.25 -10.40 -1.34
CA GLY A 24 12.69 -10.23 0.02
C GLY A 24 11.34 -9.51 0.02
N ASN A 25 11.14 -8.50 -0.83
CA ASN A 25 9.85 -7.84 -0.98
C ASN A 25 8.80 -8.78 -1.60
N TYR A 26 9.20 -9.57 -2.59
CA TYR A 26 8.32 -10.54 -3.22
C TYR A 26 7.84 -11.59 -2.22
N VAL A 27 8.77 -12.30 -1.58
CA VAL A 27 8.45 -13.38 -0.63
C VAL A 27 7.78 -12.84 0.64
N GLY A 28 8.22 -11.68 1.13
CA GLY A 28 7.73 -11.11 2.39
C GLY A 28 6.33 -10.51 2.33
N ALA A 29 5.95 -9.95 1.20
CA ALA A 29 4.68 -9.23 1.08
C ALA A 29 3.91 -9.59 -0.20
N LEU A 30 4.51 -9.43 -1.36
CA LEU A 30 3.82 -9.42 -2.65
C LEU A 30 3.18 -10.77 -2.99
N ASP A 31 3.86 -11.87 -2.76
CA ASP A 31 3.31 -13.22 -2.97
C ASP A 31 2.06 -13.47 -2.09
N ASN A 32 2.08 -12.98 -0.85
CA ASN A 32 0.92 -13.04 0.02
C ASN A 32 -0.23 -12.16 -0.50
N TRP A 33 0.05 -10.96 -0.97
CA TRP A 33 -0.96 -10.06 -1.55
C TRP A 33 -1.66 -10.66 -2.77
N VAL A 34 -0.89 -11.31 -3.65
CA VAL A 34 -1.45 -12.01 -4.83
C VAL A 34 -2.47 -13.08 -4.42
N ARG A 35 -2.18 -13.83 -3.35
CA ARG A 35 -3.12 -14.85 -2.82
C ARG A 35 -4.34 -14.22 -2.13
N MET A 36 -4.15 -13.09 -1.45
CA MET A 36 -5.21 -12.43 -0.69
C MET A 36 -6.29 -11.82 -1.58
N GLN A 37 -5.96 -11.38 -2.80
CA GLN A 37 -6.92 -10.73 -3.69
C GLN A 37 -8.13 -11.60 -4.06
N ASP A 38 -8.04 -12.93 -3.90
CA ASP A 38 -9.16 -13.85 -4.11
C ASP A 38 -10.12 -13.94 -2.93
N GLN A 39 -9.62 -13.69 -1.72
CA GLN A 39 -10.34 -13.93 -0.48
C GLN A 39 -10.87 -12.65 0.17
N TYR A 40 -10.21 -11.54 -0.07
CA TYR A 40 -10.46 -10.24 0.58
C TYR A 40 -10.74 -9.14 -0.44
N GLU A 41 -11.39 -8.08 0.02
CA GLU A 41 -11.44 -6.80 -0.70
C GLU A 41 -10.13 -6.05 -0.40
N CYS A 42 -9.17 -6.13 -1.32
CA CYS A 42 -7.82 -5.65 -1.10
C CYS A 42 -7.59 -4.24 -1.64
N PHE A 43 -6.91 -3.43 -0.83
CA PHE A 43 -6.45 -2.09 -1.14
C PHE A 43 -4.95 -2.04 -0.91
N PHE A 44 -4.17 -1.91 -1.98
CA PHE A 44 -2.71 -1.84 -1.91
C PHE A 44 -2.22 -0.48 -2.34
N PHE A 45 -1.37 0.15 -1.56
CA PHE A 45 -0.88 1.48 -1.89
C PHE A 45 0.64 1.57 -1.97
N ILE A 46 1.10 2.41 -2.89
CA ILE A 46 2.48 2.82 -3.00
C ILE A 46 2.67 4.00 -2.04
N ALA A 47 3.51 3.80 -1.02
CA ALA A 47 3.72 4.75 0.06
C ALA A 47 4.80 5.77 -0.33
N ASP A 48 4.46 6.68 -1.25
CA ASP A 48 5.35 7.73 -1.74
C ASP A 48 5.71 8.75 -0.64
N TRP A 49 4.77 9.14 0.22
CA TRP A 49 5.08 10.00 1.36
C TRP A 49 5.96 9.31 2.39
N HIS A 50 5.77 8.02 2.66
CA HIS A 50 6.66 7.28 3.54
C HIS A 50 8.07 7.13 2.98
N ALA A 51 8.23 7.16 1.65
CA ALA A 51 9.56 7.17 1.02
C ALA A 51 10.36 8.41 1.42
N LEU A 52 9.71 9.55 1.70
CA LEU A 52 10.36 10.76 2.17
C LEU A 52 11.11 10.61 3.49
N THR A 53 10.85 9.58 4.28
CA THR A 53 11.59 9.33 5.53
C THR A 53 13.07 9.05 5.27
N THR A 54 13.41 8.49 4.13
CA THR A 54 14.77 8.20 3.69
C THR A 54 15.23 9.07 2.51
N ASP A 55 14.31 9.44 1.62
CA ASP A 55 14.59 10.10 0.36
C ASP A 55 14.28 11.62 0.39
N TYR A 56 14.16 12.20 1.57
CA TYR A 56 13.81 13.61 1.75
C TYR A 56 14.85 14.58 1.15
N ALA A 57 16.11 14.18 1.07
CA ALA A 57 17.20 15.00 0.53
C ALA A 57 17.20 15.06 -1.01
N ASP A 58 16.70 14.01 -1.67
CA ASP A 58 16.52 13.96 -3.13
C ASP A 58 15.24 13.20 -3.47
N THR A 59 14.21 13.96 -3.78
CA THR A 59 12.88 13.44 -4.11
C THR A 59 12.67 13.16 -5.61
N SER A 60 13.68 13.43 -6.43
CA SER A 60 13.58 13.40 -7.90
C SER A 60 13.13 12.05 -8.47
N LYS A 61 13.45 10.97 -7.79
CA LYS A 61 13.15 9.59 -8.25
C LYS A 61 11.88 8.98 -7.66
N ILE A 62 11.20 9.63 -6.72
CA ILE A 62 10.05 9.04 -6.04
C ILE A 62 8.93 8.68 -7.04
N LYS A 63 8.66 9.55 -8.00
CA LYS A 63 7.65 9.29 -9.03
C LYS A 63 8.03 8.12 -9.93
N GLU A 64 9.27 8.08 -10.40
CA GLU A 64 9.79 7.00 -11.24
C GLU A 64 9.77 5.67 -10.49
N ASN A 65 10.27 5.65 -9.27
CA ASN A 65 10.26 4.47 -8.39
C ASN A 65 8.83 3.96 -8.12
N SER A 66 7.85 4.86 -7.99
CA SER A 66 6.45 4.48 -7.80
C SER A 66 5.88 3.75 -9.02
N VAL A 67 6.24 4.18 -10.23
CA VAL A 67 5.85 3.51 -11.47
C VAL A 67 6.52 2.13 -11.58
N GLU A 68 7.81 2.03 -11.27
CA GLU A 68 8.53 0.75 -11.27
C GLU A 68 7.90 -0.25 -10.28
N VAL A 69 7.58 0.18 -9.08
CA VAL A 69 6.91 -0.68 -8.08
C VAL A 69 5.57 -1.17 -8.60
N LEU A 70 4.78 -0.30 -9.24
CA LEU A 70 3.50 -0.71 -9.83
C LEU A 70 3.69 -1.77 -10.94
N MET A 71 4.69 -1.58 -11.80
CA MET A 71 5.00 -2.56 -12.85
C MET A 71 5.37 -3.91 -12.25
N ASP A 72 6.18 -3.92 -11.21
CA ASP A 72 6.57 -5.16 -10.51
C ASP A 72 5.36 -5.85 -9.86
N TRP A 73 4.41 -5.10 -9.29
CA TRP A 73 3.18 -5.64 -8.73
C TRP A 73 2.31 -6.34 -9.78
N LEU A 74 2.14 -5.69 -10.93
CA LEU A 74 1.39 -6.26 -12.05
C LEU A 74 2.08 -7.52 -12.59
N ALA A 75 3.40 -7.47 -12.76
CA ALA A 75 4.20 -8.60 -13.21
C ALA A 75 4.15 -9.80 -12.24
N ALA A 76 4.03 -9.54 -10.94
CA ALA A 76 3.91 -10.58 -9.91
C ALA A 76 2.51 -11.22 -9.86
N GLY A 77 1.50 -10.60 -10.47
CA GLY A 77 0.16 -11.16 -10.56
C GLY A 77 -0.93 -10.41 -9.78
N LEU A 78 -0.66 -9.19 -9.29
CA LEU A 78 -1.75 -8.33 -8.80
C LEU A 78 -2.60 -7.88 -9.99
N ASP A 79 -3.91 -8.07 -9.86
CA ASP A 79 -4.88 -7.81 -10.92
C ASP A 79 -5.72 -6.58 -10.55
N PRO A 80 -5.69 -5.50 -11.36
CA PRO A 80 -6.47 -4.29 -11.10
C PRO A 80 -8.00 -4.51 -11.14
N GLU A 81 -8.46 -5.61 -11.74
CA GLU A 81 -9.87 -5.99 -11.71
C GLU A 81 -10.28 -6.68 -10.40
N ARG A 82 -9.30 -7.14 -9.60
CA ARG A 82 -9.50 -7.93 -8.38
C ARG A 82 -9.10 -7.21 -7.11
N CYS A 83 -8.25 -6.21 -7.20
CA CYS A 83 -7.82 -5.37 -6.08
C CYS A 83 -7.69 -3.91 -6.49
N THR A 84 -7.81 -3.01 -5.52
CA THR A 84 -7.59 -1.58 -5.72
C THR A 84 -6.13 -1.25 -5.44
N MET A 85 -5.45 -0.65 -6.42
CA MET A 85 -4.09 -0.14 -6.26
C MET A 85 -4.08 1.39 -6.38
N PHE A 86 -3.39 2.08 -5.47
CA PHE A 86 -3.35 3.55 -5.48
C PHE A 86 -2.04 4.09 -4.92
N ILE A 87 -1.80 5.37 -5.14
CA ILE A 87 -0.66 6.10 -4.57
C ILE A 87 -1.13 6.82 -3.31
N GLN A 88 -0.41 6.70 -2.21
CA GLN A 88 -0.76 7.25 -0.90
C GLN A 88 -1.09 8.74 -0.96
N SER A 89 -0.29 9.54 -1.66
CA SER A 89 -0.49 11.00 -1.77
C SER A 89 -1.79 11.39 -2.50
N HIS A 90 -2.42 10.48 -3.23
CA HIS A 90 -3.72 10.71 -3.86
C HIS A 90 -4.91 10.49 -2.91
N VAL A 91 -4.66 9.99 -1.70
CA VAL A 91 -5.66 9.79 -0.64
C VAL A 91 -5.20 10.53 0.62
N PRO A 92 -5.33 11.88 0.69
CA PRO A 92 -4.82 12.70 1.79
C PRO A 92 -5.45 12.34 3.13
N GLN A 93 -6.63 11.73 3.16
CA GLN A 93 -7.30 11.23 4.37
C GLN A 93 -6.44 10.24 5.15
N HIS A 94 -5.53 9.53 4.49
CA HIS A 94 -4.57 8.64 5.15
C HIS A 94 -3.67 9.42 6.13
N ALA A 95 -3.14 10.56 5.69
CA ALA A 95 -2.30 11.44 6.53
C ALA A 95 -3.12 12.15 7.61
N GLU A 96 -4.33 12.60 7.27
CA GLU A 96 -5.25 13.22 8.25
C GLU A 96 -5.58 12.26 9.37
N LEU A 97 -5.92 11.02 9.05
CA LEU A 97 -6.22 9.99 10.04
C LEU A 97 -5.00 9.64 10.90
N HIS A 98 -3.82 9.56 10.28
CA HIS A 98 -2.55 9.38 11.01
C HIS A 98 -2.34 10.49 12.04
N LEU A 99 -2.54 11.76 11.65
CA LEU A 99 -2.40 12.90 12.55
C LEU A 99 -3.37 12.79 13.74
N LEU A 100 -4.65 12.48 13.49
CA LEU A 100 -5.65 12.34 14.53
C LEU A 100 -5.32 11.20 15.49
N PHE A 101 -4.91 10.04 14.99
CA PHE A 101 -4.51 8.91 15.83
C PHE A 101 -3.24 9.19 16.62
N SER A 102 -2.30 9.95 16.09
CA SER A 102 -1.08 10.32 16.82
C SER A 102 -1.35 11.17 18.06
N MET A 103 -2.45 11.93 18.06
CA MET A 103 -2.85 12.75 19.20
C MET A 103 -3.39 11.94 20.39
N ILE A 104 -3.91 10.74 20.15
CA ILE A 104 -4.56 9.90 21.17
C ILE A 104 -3.79 8.61 21.46
N THR A 105 -2.70 8.35 20.73
CA THR A 105 -1.90 7.12 20.87
C THR A 105 -0.64 7.42 21.69
N PRO A 106 -0.52 6.90 22.91
CA PRO A 106 0.70 7.07 23.70
C PRO A 106 1.85 6.22 23.11
N LEU A 107 3.09 6.73 23.20
CA LEU A 107 4.27 6.04 22.70
C LEU A 107 4.46 4.64 23.28
N GLY A 108 4.02 4.41 24.51
CA GLY A 108 4.12 3.10 25.16
C GLY A 108 3.25 2.00 24.53
N TRP A 109 2.38 2.33 23.59
CA TRP A 109 1.58 1.35 22.84
C TRP A 109 2.27 0.92 21.54
N LEU A 110 3.30 1.61 21.12
CA LEU A 110 4.05 1.39 19.88
C LEU A 110 5.36 0.65 20.16
#